data_e6503fc47df4694eb2d6dc356a09709f
#
_entry.id   e6503fc47df4694eb2d6dc356a09709f
#
_cell.length_a   1.000
_cell.length_b   1.000
_cell.length_c   1.000
_cell.angle_alpha   90.00
_cell.angle_beta   90.00
_cell.angle_gamma   90.00
#
_symmetry.space_group_name_H-M   'P 1'
#
loop_
_entity.id
_entity.type
_entity.pdbx_description
1 polymer ?
#
loop_
_entity_poly.entity_id
_entity_poly.type
_entity_poly.pdbx_seq_one_letter_code
_entity_poly.pdbx_strand_id
1 'polypeptide(L)'
;MKFLKKLVLSAFFVSSLLATSANAGDCKARLGDFDWSSANIHTAIASFILEKGYGCEVSVTKGSTTPIMAAHYDKQLDVITEVWYDNIIANYEPHEKAGTIKNIGVNTP
;
A
#
# COMPACT_ATOMS: atom_id res chain seq x y z
N MET A 1 -12.51 -55.80 -21.99
CA MET A 1 -11.35 -55.12 -21.38
C MET A 1 -10.86 -53.87 -22.12
N LYS A 2 -11.34 -53.60 -23.31
CA LYS A 2 -10.93 -52.36 -24.05
C LYS A 2 -11.72 -51.11 -23.67
N PHE A 3 -12.81 -51.23 -22.95
CA PHE A 3 -13.64 -50.08 -22.49
C PHE A 3 -13.13 -49.39 -21.21
N LEU A 4 -12.44 -50.11 -20.33
CA LEU A 4 -11.93 -49.55 -19.07
C LEU A 4 -10.71 -48.67 -19.24
N LYS A 5 -9.93 -48.87 -20.33
CA LYS A 5 -8.73 -48.04 -20.60
C LYS A 5 -9.05 -46.64 -21.13
N LYS A 6 -10.24 -46.40 -21.64
CA LYS A 6 -10.65 -45.09 -22.16
C LYS A 6 -11.29 -44.18 -21.10
N LEU A 7 -11.73 -44.71 -19.95
CA LEU A 7 -12.34 -43.92 -18.86
C LEU A 7 -11.28 -43.29 -17.93
N VAL A 8 -10.07 -43.87 -17.89
CA VAL A 8 -9.03 -43.35 -16.96
C VAL A 8 -8.29 -42.16 -17.51
N LEU A 9 -8.33 -41.93 -18.85
CA LEU A 9 -7.61 -40.82 -19.46
C LEU A 9 -8.37 -39.48 -19.48
N SER A 10 -9.69 -39.46 -19.18
CA SER A 10 -10.52 -38.26 -19.14
C SER A 10 -10.60 -37.62 -17.76
N ALA A 11 -10.13 -38.28 -16.71
CA ALA A 11 -10.21 -37.76 -15.33
C ALA A 11 -9.01 -36.86 -14.93
N PHE A 12 -8.00 -36.77 -15.79
CA PHE A 12 -6.75 -36.05 -15.42
C PHE A 12 -6.67 -34.62 -15.94
N PHE A 13 -7.68 -34.13 -16.67
CA PHE A 13 -7.61 -32.81 -17.32
C PHE A 13 -8.51 -31.72 -16.65
N VAL A 14 -9.17 -32.01 -15.53
CA VAL A 14 -10.09 -31.07 -14.87
C VAL A 14 -9.49 -30.44 -13.59
N SER A 15 -8.27 -30.80 -13.19
CA SER A 15 -7.68 -30.36 -11.90
C SER A 15 -6.81 -29.11 -11.95
N SER A 16 -6.78 -28.35 -13.04
CA SER A 16 -5.85 -27.22 -13.18
C SER A 16 -6.48 -25.82 -13.28
N LEU A 17 -7.74 -25.67 -12.82
CA LEU A 17 -8.43 -24.35 -12.81
C LEU A 17 -8.88 -23.95 -11.41
N LEU A 18 -8.14 -24.33 -10.38
CA LEU A 18 -8.16 -23.61 -9.12
C LEU A 18 -7.14 -22.46 -9.25
N ALA A 19 -7.47 -21.46 -10.05
CA ALA A 19 -6.87 -20.15 -9.90
C ALA A 19 -7.17 -19.70 -8.46
N THR A 20 -6.19 -19.81 -7.58
CA THR A 20 -6.21 -19.15 -6.28
C THR A 20 -6.40 -17.67 -6.57
N SER A 21 -7.61 -17.17 -6.41
CA SER A 21 -7.86 -15.75 -6.29
C SER A 21 -7.01 -15.32 -5.11
N ALA A 22 -5.90 -14.62 -5.39
CA ALA A 22 -5.18 -13.89 -4.36
C ALA A 22 -6.22 -12.99 -3.71
N ASN A 23 -6.57 -13.27 -2.46
CA ASN A 23 -7.51 -12.45 -1.70
C ASN A 23 -6.88 -11.07 -1.54
N ALA A 24 -7.21 -10.14 -2.42
CA ALA A 24 -6.96 -8.71 -2.25
C ALA A 24 -7.77 -8.10 -1.09
N GLY A 25 -8.57 -8.91 -0.40
CA GLY A 25 -9.55 -8.46 0.60
C GLY A 25 -9.00 -7.95 1.93
N ASP A 26 -7.71 -8.15 2.24
CA ASP A 26 -7.14 -7.75 3.52
C ASP A 26 -6.14 -6.59 3.42
N CYS A 27 -5.94 -6.01 2.25
CA CYS A 27 -5.06 -4.86 2.07
C CYS A 27 -5.77 -3.56 2.45
N LYS A 28 -5.29 -2.90 3.51
CA LYS A 28 -5.74 -1.58 3.93
C LYS A 28 -4.55 -0.64 4.00
N ALA A 29 -4.72 0.57 3.49
CA ALA A 29 -3.70 1.61 3.53
C ALA A 29 -4.30 2.95 3.99
N ARG A 30 -3.70 3.55 5.00
CA ARG A 30 -4.09 4.85 5.54
C ARG A 30 -3.02 5.86 5.14
N LEU A 31 -3.36 6.76 4.23
CA LEU A 31 -2.45 7.76 3.70
C LEU A 31 -2.65 9.10 4.40
N GLY A 32 -1.54 9.75 4.72
CA GLY A 32 -1.53 11.16 5.10
C GLY A 32 -1.33 12.03 3.87
N ASP A 33 -2.13 13.08 3.74
CA ASP A 33 -2.10 14.03 2.62
C ASP A 33 -1.96 15.44 3.17
N PHE A 34 -0.88 16.11 2.79
CA PHE A 34 -0.67 17.49 3.20
C PHE A 34 -1.54 18.46 2.39
N ASP A 35 -1.70 19.68 2.91
CA ASP A 35 -2.61 20.70 2.38
C ASP A 35 -2.01 21.55 1.23
N TRP A 36 -1.06 20.99 0.46
CA TRP A 36 -0.51 21.63 -0.74
C TRP A 36 -0.59 20.73 -1.99
N SER A 37 -0.55 21.36 -3.16
CA SER A 37 -0.92 20.73 -4.43
C SER A 37 -0.06 19.54 -4.82
N SER A 38 1.26 19.59 -4.65
CA SER A 38 2.14 18.47 -5.04
C SER A 38 1.89 17.23 -4.18
N ALA A 39 1.71 17.40 -2.88
CA ALA A 39 1.36 16.30 -1.99
C ALA A 39 0.02 15.66 -2.39
N ASN A 40 -0.98 16.48 -2.70
CA ASN A 40 -2.28 15.95 -3.15
C ASN A 40 -2.18 15.13 -4.43
N ILE A 41 -1.32 15.53 -5.38
CA ILE A 41 -1.08 14.76 -6.61
C ILE A 41 -0.41 13.43 -6.30
N HIS A 42 0.66 13.44 -5.50
CA HIS A 42 1.37 12.22 -5.12
C HIS A 42 0.45 11.25 -4.35
N THR A 43 -0.34 11.77 -3.41
CA THR A 43 -1.30 10.96 -2.64
C THR A 43 -2.39 10.37 -3.54
N ALA A 44 -2.91 11.15 -4.50
CA ALA A 44 -3.90 10.67 -5.44
C ALA A 44 -3.36 9.53 -6.33
N ILE A 45 -2.12 9.67 -6.82
CA ILE A 45 -1.45 8.63 -7.62
C ILE A 45 -1.24 7.36 -6.78
N ALA A 46 -0.72 7.50 -5.57
CA ALA A 46 -0.50 6.37 -4.68
C ALA A 46 -1.82 5.65 -4.35
N SER A 47 -2.87 6.39 -4.03
CA SER A 47 -4.22 5.84 -3.78
C SER A 47 -4.73 5.06 -4.97
N PHE A 48 -4.63 5.63 -6.18
CA PHE A 48 -5.07 4.97 -7.41
C PHE A 48 -4.33 3.65 -7.65
N ILE A 49 -3.01 3.64 -7.48
CA ILE A 49 -2.20 2.44 -7.67
C ILE A 49 -2.58 1.37 -6.63
N LEU A 50 -2.71 1.75 -5.36
CA LEU A 50 -3.08 0.83 -4.29
C LEU A 50 -4.48 0.24 -4.50
N GLU A 51 -5.46 1.07 -4.86
CA GLU A 51 -6.84 0.62 -5.09
C GLU A 51 -6.97 -0.23 -6.36
N LYS A 52 -6.45 0.25 -7.49
CA LYS A 52 -6.67 -0.37 -8.80
C LYS A 52 -5.63 -1.44 -9.13
N GLY A 53 -4.39 -1.27 -8.68
CA GLY A 53 -3.30 -2.20 -8.93
C GLY A 53 -3.23 -3.34 -7.92
N TYR A 54 -3.49 -3.04 -6.66
CA TYR A 54 -3.35 -4.00 -5.56
C TYR A 54 -4.67 -4.39 -4.90
N GLY A 55 -5.78 -3.73 -5.21
CA GLY A 55 -7.09 -4.01 -4.63
C GLY A 55 -7.22 -3.61 -3.16
N CYS A 56 -6.40 -2.67 -2.70
CA CYS A 56 -6.43 -2.20 -1.32
C CYS A 56 -7.63 -1.30 -1.05
N GLU A 57 -8.14 -1.36 0.18
CA GLU A 57 -9.00 -0.32 0.74
C GLU A 57 -8.13 0.85 1.18
N VAL A 58 -8.29 2.01 0.56
CA VAL A 58 -7.48 3.21 0.86
C VAL A 58 -8.31 4.25 1.58
N SER A 59 -7.76 4.80 2.66
CA SER A 59 -8.28 5.98 3.33
C SER A 59 -7.25 7.10 3.32
N VAL A 60 -7.69 8.34 3.15
CA VAL A 60 -6.83 9.53 3.09
C VAL A 60 -7.24 10.52 4.16
N THR A 61 -6.29 10.91 5.00
CA THR A 61 -6.46 11.97 6.00
C THR A 61 -5.70 13.21 5.56
N LYS A 62 -6.41 14.33 5.40
CA LYS A 62 -5.82 15.61 5.00
C LYS A 62 -5.53 16.50 6.19
N GLY A 63 -4.44 17.26 6.09
CA GLY A 63 -4.11 18.25 7.10
C GLY A 63 -2.76 18.93 6.87
N SER A 64 -2.44 19.86 7.75
CA SER A 64 -1.12 20.51 7.77
C SER A 64 -0.03 19.55 8.28
N THR A 65 1.23 19.93 8.12
CA THR A 65 2.39 19.08 8.43
C THR A 65 2.35 18.51 9.86
N THR A 66 2.15 19.35 10.85
CA THR A 66 2.28 18.93 12.26
C THR A 66 1.29 17.82 12.65
N PRO A 67 -0.03 17.96 12.45
CA PRO A 67 -0.97 16.92 12.85
C PRO A 67 -0.83 15.64 11.99
N ILE A 68 -0.53 15.75 10.70
CA ILE A 68 -0.35 14.58 9.83
C ILE A 68 0.92 13.81 10.22
N MET A 69 2.03 14.50 10.49
CA MET A 69 3.24 13.83 10.97
C MET A 69 3.05 13.20 12.35
N ALA A 70 2.36 13.87 13.27
CA ALA A 70 2.04 13.28 14.58
C ALA A 70 1.24 11.98 14.42
N ALA A 71 0.19 11.99 13.61
CA ALA A 71 -0.61 10.79 13.33
C ALA A 71 0.21 9.66 12.70
N HIS A 72 1.19 9.98 11.86
CA HIS A 72 2.11 8.99 11.28
C HIS A 72 3.07 8.43 12.33
N TYR A 73 3.66 9.25 13.20
CA TYR A 73 4.51 8.80 14.30
C TYR A 73 3.75 7.89 15.27
N ASP A 74 2.47 8.17 15.50
CA ASP A 74 1.57 7.37 16.36
C ASP A 74 0.98 6.14 15.64
N LYS A 75 1.45 5.83 14.42
CA LYS A 75 0.99 4.69 13.60
C LYS A 75 -0.52 4.72 13.26
N GLN A 76 -1.11 5.90 13.23
CA GLN A 76 -2.48 6.10 12.77
C GLN A 76 -2.54 6.22 11.23
N LEU A 77 -1.41 6.56 10.60
CA LEU A 77 -1.22 6.61 9.15
C LEU A 77 -0.06 5.69 8.76
N ASP A 78 -0.20 5.03 7.62
CA ASP A 78 0.77 4.06 7.14
C ASP A 78 1.79 4.69 6.19
N VAL A 79 1.36 5.63 5.36
CA VAL A 79 2.19 6.23 4.31
C VAL A 79 1.93 7.72 4.21
N ILE A 80 3.00 8.48 4.01
CA ILE A 80 2.98 9.87 3.56
C ILE A 80 3.84 9.93 2.29
N THR A 81 3.29 10.47 1.22
CA THR A 81 3.88 10.40 -0.12
C THR A 81 4.88 11.50 -0.43
N GLU A 82 4.84 12.62 0.30
CA GLU A 82 5.76 13.74 0.13
C GLU A 82 6.07 14.36 1.49
N VAL A 83 7.34 14.35 1.87
CA VAL A 83 7.80 14.95 3.11
C VAL A 83 8.98 15.89 2.79
N TRP A 84 8.87 17.13 3.20
CA TRP A 84 9.96 18.09 3.10
C TRP A 84 10.86 17.95 4.34
N TYR A 85 11.77 17.01 4.21
CA TYR A 85 12.61 16.51 5.31
C TYR A 85 13.33 17.61 6.09
N ASP A 86 13.98 18.53 5.40
CA ASP A 86 14.80 19.59 6.03
C ASP A 86 13.99 20.49 6.98
N ASN A 87 12.69 20.63 6.71
CA ASN A 87 11.82 21.47 7.50
C ASN A 87 11.39 20.83 8.84
N ILE A 88 11.53 19.52 8.95
CA ILE A 88 11.01 18.74 10.10
C ILE A 88 12.06 17.81 10.71
N ILE A 89 13.30 17.92 10.31
CA ILE A 89 14.39 16.99 10.66
C ILE A 89 14.50 16.73 12.16
N ALA A 90 14.33 17.75 12.99
CA ALA A 90 14.45 17.63 14.44
C ALA A 90 13.39 16.69 15.05
N ASN A 91 12.21 16.65 14.46
CA ASN A 91 11.11 15.76 14.91
C ASN A 91 11.14 14.42 14.16
N TYR A 92 11.63 14.39 12.93
CA TYR A 92 11.65 13.21 12.07
C TYR A 92 12.74 12.20 12.48
N GLU A 93 13.98 12.66 12.64
CA GLU A 93 15.13 11.79 12.93
C GLU A 93 14.97 10.88 14.16
N PRO A 94 14.44 11.34 15.30
CA PRO A 94 14.23 10.47 16.45
C PRO A 94 13.32 9.29 16.15
N HIS A 95 12.27 9.50 15.36
CA HIS A 95 11.32 8.46 14.97
C HIS A 95 11.92 7.49 13.95
N GLU A 96 12.70 7.98 13.01
CA GLU A 96 13.43 7.14 12.05
C GLU A 96 14.49 6.29 12.76
N LYS A 97 15.29 6.88 13.66
CA LYS A 97 16.29 6.16 14.48
C LYS A 97 15.65 5.11 15.39
N ALA A 98 14.46 5.39 15.91
CA ALA A 98 13.68 4.44 16.72
C ALA A 98 12.99 3.34 15.86
N GLY A 99 13.01 3.46 14.55
CA GLY A 99 12.35 2.52 13.64
C GLY A 99 10.82 2.59 13.62
N THR A 100 10.24 3.67 14.15
CA THR A 100 8.77 3.88 14.12
C THR A 100 8.28 4.31 12.75
N ILE A 101 9.15 4.97 11.97
CA ILE A 101 8.93 5.34 10.58
C ILE A 101 10.15 4.94 9.75
N LYS A 102 9.99 4.91 8.44
CA LYS A 102 11.05 4.60 7.50
C LYS A 102 10.94 5.47 6.25
N ASN A 103 12.05 6.10 5.87
CA ASN A 103 12.16 6.70 4.56
C ASN A 103 12.38 5.59 3.52
N ILE A 104 11.53 5.53 2.50
CA ILE A 104 11.58 4.51 1.44
C ILE A 104 12.12 5.06 0.11
N GLY A 105 12.44 6.32 0.03
CA GLY A 105 13.03 6.92 -1.14
C GLY A 105 12.77 8.41 -1.28
N VAL A 106 13.38 8.97 -2.31
CA VAL A 106 13.19 10.37 -2.74
C VAL A 106 12.34 10.36 -3.99
N ASN A 107 11.22 11.08 -3.97
CA ASN A 107 10.29 11.16 -5.10
C ASN A 107 10.56 12.38 -6.01
N THR A 108 11.20 13.41 -5.46
CA THR A 108 11.64 14.60 -6.21
C THR A 108 13.05 14.95 -5.78
N PRO A 109 14.00 15.02 -6.72
CA PRO A 109 15.38 15.41 -6.43
C PRO A 109 15.51 16.89 -6.09
#